data_f2effca3e95066e133689ef3aa6eab6b
#
_entry.id   f2effca3e95066e133689ef3aa6eab6b
#
_cell.length_a   1.000
_cell.length_b   1.000
_cell.length_c   1.000
_cell.angle_alpha   90.00
_cell.angle_beta   90.00
_cell.angle_gamma   90.00
#
_symmetry.space_group_name_H-M   'P 1'
#
loop_
_entity.id
_entity.type
_entity.pdbx_description
1 polymer ?
#
loop_
_entity_poly.entity_id
_entity_poly.type
_entity_poly.pdbx_seq_one_letter_code
_entity_poly.pdbx_strand_id
1 'polypeptide(L)'
;MKARQTKAQDAAMEILEKRIDQEDMLSHKVLLFLLDKEQIAPSLAGLVANKIMAKYQRPVCVLTRHEEKTLPWESAQEIEVTYAGSARGCALVGATEFRSINEHFDGTVYAQGHSQAHGLCLKGDRIQDYLNYTDDVYKDIADEAVYYADYITDYNTFLCNEDEMIKNILEIGSSSELWGQDVTEPYIVIENISVTPSMVSIYEKRDDTLKLQLSNNISAMKFKISKEEKELFKTIPASGSITITIVGQCRINVYNGTTSAQIEIKDFELLTTKKFDF
;
A
#
# COMPACT_ATOMS: atom_id res chain seq x y z
N MET A 1 19.29 -2.95 16.19
CA MET A 1 18.74 -1.71 15.60
C MET A 1 17.56 -1.96 14.64
N LYS A 2 17.70 -2.80 13.59
CA LYS A 2 16.62 -3.07 12.61
C LYS A 2 15.27 -3.46 13.26
N ALA A 3 15.21 -4.42 14.17
CA ALA A 3 13.96 -4.87 14.80
C ALA A 3 13.22 -3.76 15.58
N ARG A 4 13.94 -2.82 16.20
CA ARG A 4 13.34 -1.69 16.93
C ARG A 4 12.75 -0.64 15.97
N GLN A 5 13.42 -0.42 14.84
CA GLN A 5 12.96 0.47 13.78
C GLN A 5 11.71 -0.10 13.08
N THR A 6 11.71 -1.41 12.78
CA THR A 6 10.55 -2.09 12.19
C THR A 6 9.33 -1.97 13.11
N LYS A 7 9.47 -2.25 14.41
CA LYS A 7 8.37 -2.13 15.37
C LYS A 7 7.81 -0.71 15.47
N ALA A 8 8.68 0.31 15.47
CA ALA A 8 8.24 1.71 15.48
C ALA A 8 7.54 2.10 14.17
N GLN A 9 8.01 1.57 13.04
CA GLN A 9 7.39 1.76 11.74
C GLN A 9 6.02 1.10 11.65
N ASP A 10 5.86 -0.13 12.18
CA ASP A 10 4.57 -0.83 12.19
C ASP A 10 3.55 -0.13 13.09
N ALA A 11 3.97 0.37 14.25
CA ALA A 11 3.11 1.18 15.12
C ALA A 11 2.68 2.50 14.43
N ALA A 12 3.58 3.17 13.70
CA ALA A 12 3.25 4.36 12.95
C ALA A 12 2.27 4.07 11.80
N MET A 13 2.45 2.95 11.09
CA MET A 13 1.50 2.50 10.06
C MET A 13 0.10 2.28 10.64
N GLU A 14 -0.01 1.60 11.78
CA GLU A 14 -1.30 1.35 12.43
C GLU A 14 -2.04 2.65 12.79
N ILE A 15 -1.31 3.67 13.26
CA ILE A 15 -1.89 5.00 13.54
C ILE A 15 -2.43 5.64 12.26
N LEU A 16 -1.65 5.64 11.17
CA LEU A 16 -2.05 6.28 9.92
C LEU A 16 -3.21 5.54 9.24
N GLU A 17 -3.19 4.21 9.22
CA GLU A 17 -4.26 3.41 8.63
C GLU A 17 -5.60 3.61 9.35
N LYS A 18 -5.60 3.68 10.68
CA LYS A 18 -6.82 4.01 11.44
C LYS A 18 -7.39 5.39 11.08
N ARG A 19 -6.52 6.37 10.82
CA ARG A 19 -6.96 7.71 10.43
C ARG A 19 -7.56 7.73 9.02
N ILE A 20 -7.02 6.94 8.08
CA ILE A 20 -7.57 6.84 6.74
C ILE A 20 -9.05 6.47 6.79
N ASP A 21 -9.40 5.45 7.59
CA ASP A 21 -10.77 4.96 7.72
C ASP A 21 -11.67 5.93 8.52
N GLN A 22 -11.13 6.53 9.60
CA GLN A 22 -11.90 7.39 10.52
C GLN A 22 -12.17 8.79 9.97
N GLU A 23 -11.25 9.32 9.16
CA GLU A 23 -11.28 10.70 8.65
C GLU A 23 -11.72 10.75 7.17
N ASP A 24 -12.21 9.65 6.60
CA ASP A 24 -12.63 9.53 5.19
C ASP A 24 -11.57 10.08 4.20
N MET A 25 -10.29 9.80 4.50
CA MET A 25 -9.18 10.38 3.74
C MET A 25 -9.16 9.89 2.28
N LEU A 26 -9.79 8.75 1.99
CA LEU A 26 -9.89 8.21 0.62
C LEU A 26 -10.85 9.02 -0.27
N SER A 27 -11.62 9.96 0.27
CA SER A 27 -12.37 10.93 -0.52
C SER A 27 -11.47 11.96 -1.22
N HIS A 28 -10.21 12.11 -0.78
CA HIS A 28 -9.21 12.99 -1.37
C HIS A 28 -8.21 12.24 -2.26
N LYS A 29 -7.69 12.92 -3.28
CA LYS A 29 -6.69 12.36 -4.21
C LYS A 29 -5.28 12.29 -3.60
N VAL A 30 -4.99 13.09 -2.58
CA VAL A 30 -3.74 13.08 -1.82
C VAL A 30 -4.04 12.75 -0.36
N LEU A 31 -3.37 11.75 0.20
CA LEU A 31 -3.49 11.41 1.61
C LEU A 31 -2.63 12.35 2.45
N LEU A 32 -3.27 13.32 3.11
CA LEU A 32 -2.60 14.34 3.91
C LEU A 32 -2.74 14.05 5.41
N PHE A 33 -1.67 13.60 6.04
CA PHE A 33 -1.59 13.36 7.49
C PHE A 33 -0.99 14.57 8.18
N LEU A 34 -1.78 15.20 9.03
CA LEU A 34 -1.35 16.27 9.93
C LEU A 34 -1.18 15.69 11.32
N LEU A 35 0.06 15.70 11.83
CA LEU A 35 0.44 15.02 13.05
C LEU A 35 0.98 16.01 14.09
N ASP A 36 0.78 15.69 15.37
CA ASP A 36 1.51 16.34 16.45
C ASP A 36 2.92 15.73 16.57
N LYS A 37 3.86 16.50 17.15
CA LYS A 37 5.29 16.16 17.24
C LYS A 37 5.60 14.81 17.87
N GLU A 38 4.70 14.30 18.73
CA GLU A 38 4.91 13.08 19.51
C GLU A 38 4.31 11.83 18.86
N GLN A 39 3.46 11.98 17.83
CA GLN A 39 2.74 10.84 17.24
C GLN A 39 3.62 9.95 16.38
N ILE A 40 4.51 10.52 15.58
CA ILE A 40 5.45 9.76 14.74
C ILE A 40 6.80 10.47 14.75
N ALA A 41 7.87 9.70 14.94
CA ALA A 41 9.22 10.27 14.86
C ALA A 41 9.49 10.83 13.45
N PRO A 42 10.02 12.07 13.30
CA PRO A 42 10.26 12.69 11.99
C PRO A 42 11.10 11.83 11.04
N SER A 43 12.06 11.06 11.57
CA SER A 43 12.88 10.12 10.80
C SER A 43 12.11 8.96 10.18
N LEU A 44 10.88 8.69 10.64
CA LEU A 44 10.01 7.65 10.09
C LEU A 44 9.01 8.18 9.07
N ALA A 45 8.75 9.50 9.03
CA ALA A 45 7.72 10.10 8.18
C ALA A 45 7.87 9.68 6.71
N GLY A 46 9.08 9.75 6.15
CA GLY A 46 9.34 9.35 4.76
C GLY A 46 9.17 7.85 4.51
N LEU A 47 9.50 7.00 5.50
CA LEU A 47 9.37 5.54 5.37
C LEU A 47 7.90 5.11 5.43
N VAL A 48 7.12 5.68 6.34
CA VAL A 48 5.68 5.36 6.43
C VAL A 48 4.92 5.97 5.26
N ALA A 49 5.27 7.18 4.80
CA ALA A 49 4.69 7.76 3.59
C ALA A 49 4.87 6.85 2.37
N ASN A 50 6.07 6.27 2.17
CA ASN A 50 6.30 5.30 1.08
C ASN A 50 5.42 4.05 1.21
N LYS A 51 5.23 3.51 2.41
CA LYS A 51 4.38 2.32 2.61
C LYS A 51 2.91 2.61 2.38
N ILE A 52 2.41 3.74 2.86
CA ILE A 52 1.02 4.18 2.63
C ILE A 52 0.82 4.43 1.12
N MET A 53 1.72 5.16 0.48
CA MET A 53 1.68 5.42 -0.97
C MET A 53 1.62 4.12 -1.77
N ALA A 54 2.46 3.15 -1.46
CA ALA A 54 2.48 1.87 -2.15
C ALA A 54 1.20 1.04 -1.92
N LYS A 55 0.62 1.10 -0.71
CA LYS A 55 -0.59 0.35 -0.36
C LYS A 55 -1.84 0.95 -0.99
N TYR A 56 -2.01 2.26 -0.90
CA TYR A 56 -3.21 2.97 -1.36
C TYR A 56 -3.07 3.54 -2.77
N GLN A 57 -1.89 3.45 -3.37
CA GLN A 57 -1.55 4.00 -4.69
C GLN A 57 -2.01 5.46 -4.88
N ARG A 58 -1.77 6.29 -3.85
CA ARG A 58 -2.06 7.73 -3.87
C ARG A 58 -0.83 8.51 -3.41
N PRO A 59 -0.64 9.75 -3.88
CA PRO A 59 0.35 10.64 -3.29
C PRO A 59 0.07 10.85 -1.81
N VAL A 60 1.13 10.94 -1.00
CA VAL A 60 1.03 10.98 0.47
C VAL A 60 1.89 12.10 1.03
N CYS A 61 1.33 12.88 1.94
CA CYS A 61 2.04 13.83 2.78
C CYS A 61 1.91 13.44 4.25
N VAL A 62 3.03 13.24 4.94
CA VAL A 62 3.10 13.03 6.40
C VAL A 62 3.81 14.21 7.01
N LEU A 63 3.04 15.13 7.57
CA LEU A 63 3.51 16.43 8.05
C LEU A 63 3.26 16.57 9.55
N THR A 64 4.21 17.16 10.26
CA THR A 64 4.15 17.44 11.69
C THR A 64 3.90 18.92 11.93
N ARG A 65 3.08 19.24 12.92
CA ARG A 65 2.74 20.61 13.32
C ARG A 65 3.95 21.33 13.91
N HIS A 66 4.19 22.53 13.44
CA HIS A 66 5.14 23.49 13.98
C HIS A 66 4.44 24.81 14.30
N GLU A 67 4.80 25.39 15.44
CA GLU A 67 4.31 26.70 15.85
C GLU A 67 5.51 27.63 16.00
N GLU A 68 5.49 28.72 15.29
CA GLU A 68 6.45 29.81 15.46
C GLU A 68 5.73 30.98 16.13
N LYS A 69 6.29 31.47 17.24
CA LYS A 69 5.81 32.69 17.88
C LYS A 69 6.45 33.86 17.15
N THR A 70 5.64 34.81 16.72
CA THR A 70 6.13 36.10 16.26
C THR A 70 6.93 36.82 17.37
N LEU A 71 7.90 37.60 16.96
CA LEU A 71 8.88 38.23 17.87
C LEU A 71 8.20 39.16 18.89
N PRO A 72 8.73 39.27 20.14
CA PRO A 72 8.05 39.91 21.28
C PRO A 72 7.70 41.40 21.14
N TRP A 73 8.20 42.08 20.10
CA TRP A 73 7.97 43.50 19.84
C TRP A 73 6.85 43.80 18.83
N GLU A 74 6.23 42.79 18.25
CA GLU A 74 5.05 42.94 17.42
C GLU A 74 3.79 42.93 18.29
N SER A 75 2.94 43.94 18.08
CA SER A 75 1.82 44.28 18.98
C SER A 75 0.65 43.31 18.98
N ALA A 76 0.71 42.22 18.22
CA ALA A 76 -0.17 41.07 18.29
C ALA A 76 0.69 39.81 18.18
N GLN A 77 0.73 38.97 19.20
CA GLN A 77 1.35 37.64 19.12
C GLN A 77 0.48 36.74 18.23
N GLU A 78 0.66 36.81 16.93
CA GLU A 78 0.09 35.82 16.03
C GLU A 78 0.98 34.57 16.08
N ILE A 79 0.38 33.42 16.37
CA ILE A 79 1.05 32.13 16.29
C ILE A 79 0.88 31.66 14.85
N GLU A 80 1.96 31.69 14.09
CA GLU A 80 1.96 31.10 12.76
C GLU A 80 2.11 29.58 12.89
N VAL A 81 1.10 28.85 12.44
CA VAL A 81 1.09 27.39 12.41
C VAL A 81 1.51 26.92 11.04
N THR A 82 2.52 26.07 10.98
CA THR A 82 2.94 25.39 9.76
C THR A 82 2.96 23.87 9.97
N TYR A 83 2.88 23.12 8.89
CA TYR A 83 3.01 21.66 8.89
C TYR A 83 4.15 21.27 7.97
N ALA A 84 5.19 20.62 8.52
CA ALA A 84 6.38 20.25 7.78
C ALA A 84 6.69 18.75 7.92
N GLY A 85 7.16 18.13 6.84
CA GLY A 85 7.52 16.72 6.87
C GLY A 85 7.88 16.15 5.51
N SER A 86 7.39 14.94 5.23
CA SER A 86 7.74 14.20 4.02
C SER A 86 6.56 14.04 3.08
N ALA A 87 6.79 14.29 1.80
CA ALA A 87 5.84 14.06 0.72
C ALA A 87 6.36 12.96 -0.24
N ARG A 88 5.44 12.15 -0.75
CA ARG A 88 5.70 11.09 -1.72
C ARG A 88 4.67 11.14 -2.83
N GLY A 89 5.13 11.28 -4.08
CA GLY A 89 4.32 11.10 -5.28
C GLY A 89 4.09 9.62 -5.56
N CYS A 90 3.14 9.33 -6.42
CA CYS A 90 2.83 7.97 -6.86
C CYS A 90 2.86 7.90 -8.39
N ALA A 91 3.95 7.37 -8.94
CA ALA A 91 4.15 7.27 -10.40
C ALA A 91 3.11 6.35 -11.07
N LEU A 92 2.66 5.31 -10.37
CA LEU A 92 1.70 4.33 -10.88
C LEU A 92 0.39 4.99 -11.33
N VAL A 93 -0.01 6.08 -10.66
CA VAL A 93 -1.23 6.83 -10.97
C VAL A 93 -0.95 8.16 -11.68
N GLY A 94 0.25 8.34 -12.21
CA GLY A 94 0.62 9.55 -12.98
C GLY A 94 1.07 10.75 -12.13
N ALA A 95 1.15 10.64 -10.79
CA ALA A 95 1.63 11.72 -9.94
C ALA A 95 3.18 11.77 -9.91
N THR A 96 3.81 11.97 -11.08
CA THR A 96 5.26 11.95 -11.26
C THR A 96 5.94 13.25 -10.84
N GLU A 97 5.27 14.39 -11.00
CA GLU A 97 5.78 15.73 -10.73
C GLU A 97 5.23 16.33 -9.42
N PHE A 98 5.06 15.47 -8.40
CA PHE A 98 4.39 15.87 -7.15
C PHE A 98 5.07 17.03 -6.44
N ARG A 99 6.42 17.13 -6.48
CA ARG A 99 7.13 18.28 -5.94
C ARG A 99 6.75 19.58 -6.65
N SER A 100 6.74 19.59 -7.98
CA SER A 100 6.38 20.77 -8.77
C SER A 100 4.94 21.22 -8.49
N ILE A 101 4.00 20.29 -8.37
CA ILE A 101 2.62 20.58 -7.98
C ILE A 101 2.59 21.26 -6.60
N ASN A 102 3.32 20.73 -5.62
CA ASN A 102 3.41 21.33 -4.30
C ASN A 102 4.07 22.71 -4.30
N GLU A 103 5.09 22.95 -5.12
CA GLU A 103 5.76 24.24 -5.26
C GLU A 103 4.82 25.33 -5.82
N HIS A 104 3.88 24.96 -6.68
CA HIS A 104 2.94 25.91 -7.30
C HIS A 104 1.73 26.25 -6.41
N PHE A 105 1.53 25.54 -5.31
CA PHE A 105 0.47 25.88 -4.37
C PHE A 105 0.85 27.10 -3.52
N ASP A 106 0.00 28.13 -3.51
CA ASP A 106 0.26 29.42 -2.84
C ASP A 106 0.40 29.32 -1.30
N GLY A 107 -0.08 28.24 -0.68
CA GLY A 107 0.12 27.94 0.74
C GLY A 107 1.40 27.18 1.08
N THR A 108 2.26 26.91 0.10
CA THR A 108 3.52 26.20 0.32
C THR A 108 4.62 27.13 0.80
N VAL A 109 5.26 26.78 1.93
CA VAL A 109 6.44 27.49 2.45
C VAL A 109 7.70 27.00 1.74
N TYR A 110 7.84 25.67 1.58
CA TYR A 110 8.87 25.05 0.76
C TYR A 110 8.46 23.65 0.30
N ALA A 111 9.00 23.22 -0.87
CA ALA A 111 8.99 21.85 -1.34
C ALA A 111 10.37 21.50 -1.92
N GLN A 112 11.19 20.72 -1.19
CA GLN A 112 12.61 20.51 -1.50
C GLN A 112 12.97 19.04 -1.57
N GLY A 113 13.60 18.61 -2.66
CA GLY A 113 14.03 17.22 -2.89
C GLY A 113 13.75 16.76 -4.31
N HIS A 114 13.53 15.46 -4.47
CA HIS A 114 13.23 14.85 -5.77
C HIS A 114 11.75 15.04 -6.17
N SER A 115 11.43 14.92 -7.45
CA SER A 115 10.06 15.08 -7.97
C SER A 115 9.03 14.25 -7.22
N GLN A 116 9.37 13.02 -6.84
CA GLN A 116 8.48 12.08 -6.16
C GLN A 116 8.77 11.87 -4.66
N ALA A 117 9.87 12.41 -4.13
CA ALA A 117 10.25 12.25 -2.73
C ALA A 117 10.92 13.52 -2.22
N HIS A 118 10.19 14.33 -1.48
CA HIS A 118 10.66 15.63 -1.03
C HIS A 118 10.17 16.00 0.36
N GLY A 119 10.83 16.98 0.96
CA GLY A 119 10.35 17.68 2.14
C GLY A 119 9.32 18.72 1.74
N LEU A 120 8.22 18.81 2.46
CA LEU A 120 7.12 19.74 2.24
C LEU A 120 6.81 20.51 3.52
N CYS A 121 6.56 21.81 3.40
CA CYS A 121 6.02 22.63 4.47
C CYS A 121 4.84 23.45 3.92
N LEU A 122 3.71 23.35 4.61
CA LEU A 122 2.47 24.06 4.28
C LEU A 122 2.07 25.01 5.41
N LYS A 123 1.45 26.14 5.06
CA LYS A 123 0.80 27.04 6.02
C LYS A 123 -0.45 26.36 6.59
N GLY A 124 -0.64 26.46 7.90
CA GLY A 124 -1.73 25.77 8.61
C GLY A 124 -3.13 26.28 8.25
N ASP A 125 -3.25 27.57 7.94
CA ASP A 125 -4.50 28.20 7.52
C ASP A 125 -4.91 27.86 6.06
N ARG A 126 -4.00 27.23 5.28
CA ARG A 126 -4.21 26.88 3.86
C ARG A 126 -4.41 25.38 3.62
N ILE A 127 -4.58 24.58 4.66
CA ILE A 127 -4.68 23.10 4.54
C ILE A 127 -5.89 22.67 3.73
N GLN A 128 -7.07 23.27 3.96
CA GLN A 128 -8.26 22.92 3.18
C GLN A 128 -8.14 23.34 1.71
N ASP A 129 -7.54 24.49 1.45
CA ASP A 129 -7.25 24.95 0.08
C ASP A 129 -6.28 24.00 -0.63
N TYR A 130 -5.30 23.45 0.10
CA TYR A 130 -4.37 22.47 -0.43
C TYR A 130 -5.07 21.17 -0.85
N LEU A 131 -5.98 20.65 -0.03
CA LEU A 131 -6.77 19.46 -0.38
C LEU A 131 -7.60 19.70 -1.64
N ASN A 132 -8.33 20.81 -1.69
CA ASN A 132 -9.14 21.17 -2.86
C ASN A 132 -8.28 21.36 -4.12
N TYR A 133 -7.12 22.00 -3.99
CA TYR A 133 -6.16 22.18 -5.08
C TYR A 133 -5.64 20.85 -5.63
N THR A 134 -5.22 19.95 -4.73
CA THR A 134 -4.69 18.64 -5.13
C THR A 134 -5.78 17.72 -5.69
N ASP A 135 -7.02 17.80 -5.20
CA ASP A 135 -8.15 17.08 -5.76
C ASP A 135 -8.47 17.52 -7.19
N ASP A 136 -8.38 18.81 -7.49
CA ASP A 136 -8.58 19.32 -8.86
C ASP A 136 -7.43 18.89 -9.79
N VAL A 137 -6.18 19.03 -9.34
CA VAL A 137 -4.99 18.63 -10.12
C VAL A 137 -5.00 17.14 -10.45
N TYR A 138 -5.42 16.31 -9.50
CA TYR A 138 -5.39 14.86 -9.61
C TYR A 138 -6.77 14.21 -9.82
N LYS A 139 -7.76 14.98 -10.28
CA LYS A 139 -9.14 14.49 -10.49
C LYS A 139 -9.24 13.25 -11.35
N ASP A 140 -8.30 13.05 -12.28
CA ASP A 140 -8.28 11.91 -13.21
C ASP A 140 -7.53 10.69 -12.64
N ILE A 141 -6.96 10.77 -11.43
CA ILE A 141 -6.40 9.60 -10.74
C ILE A 141 -7.55 8.66 -10.35
N ALA A 142 -7.39 7.37 -10.69
CA ALA A 142 -8.35 6.33 -10.29
C ALA A 142 -8.52 6.28 -8.77
N ASP A 143 -9.74 6.03 -8.30
CA ASP A 143 -10.03 5.89 -6.87
C ASP A 143 -9.64 4.52 -6.33
N GLU A 144 -9.56 3.52 -7.20
CA GLU A 144 -9.13 2.17 -6.89
C GLU A 144 -7.67 1.93 -7.29
N ALA A 145 -7.01 1.00 -6.61
CA ALA A 145 -5.65 0.61 -6.93
C ALA A 145 -5.58 -0.01 -8.34
N VAL A 146 -4.60 0.43 -9.14
CA VAL A 146 -4.37 -0.05 -10.50
C VAL A 146 -3.06 -0.82 -10.54
N TYR A 147 -3.08 -2.04 -11.07
CA TYR A 147 -1.90 -2.87 -11.25
C TYR A 147 -1.66 -3.12 -12.74
N TYR A 148 -0.44 -2.90 -13.18
CA TYR A 148 -0.01 -3.25 -14.54
C TYR A 148 0.57 -4.66 -14.50
N ALA A 149 -0.19 -5.62 -15.05
CA ALA A 149 0.22 -7.01 -15.06
C ALA A 149 1.20 -7.29 -16.21
N ASP A 150 2.31 -7.92 -15.87
CA ASP A 150 3.30 -8.39 -16.87
C ASP A 150 2.90 -9.76 -17.42
N TYR A 151 2.17 -10.55 -16.65
CA TYR A 151 1.68 -11.87 -17.05
C TYR A 151 0.28 -12.12 -16.49
N ILE A 152 -0.63 -12.55 -17.34
CA ILE A 152 -2.03 -12.89 -16.99
C ILE A 152 -2.30 -14.32 -17.42
N THR A 153 -2.89 -15.12 -16.53
CA THR A 153 -3.26 -16.50 -16.82
C THR A 153 -4.56 -16.88 -16.13
N ASP A 154 -5.37 -17.72 -16.77
CA ASP A 154 -6.49 -18.39 -16.09
C ASP A 154 -5.99 -19.50 -15.17
N TYR A 155 -6.69 -19.73 -14.05
CA TYR A 155 -6.27 -20.71 -13.04
C TYR A 155 -6.14 -22.15 -13.57
N ASN A 156 -7.02 -22.58 -14.46
CA ASN A 156 -6.91 -23.93 -15.05
C ASN A 156 -5.68 -24.03 -15.95
N THR A 157 -5.40 -22.99 -16.76
CA THR A 157 -4.19 -22.92 -17.57
C THR A 157 -2.93 -22.92 -16.73
N PHE A 158 -2.95 -22.19 -15.61
CA PHE A 158 -1.89 -22.15 -14.63
C PHE A 158 -1.60 -23.54 -14.06
N LEU A 159 -2.63 -24.31 -13.67
CA LEU A 159 -2.49 -25.66 -13.15
C LEU A 159 -2.03 -26.67 -14.22
N CYS A 160 -2.50 -26.54 -15.47
CA CYS A 160 -2.06 -27.41 -16.57
C CYS A 160 -0.57 -27.27 -16.88
N ASN A 161 0.01 -26.11 -16.57
CA ASN A 161 1.43 -25.81 -16.81
C ASN A 161 2.22 -25.68 -15.49
N GLU A 162 1.83 -26.40 -14.44
CA GLU A 162 2.35 -26.24 -13.07
C GLU A 162 3.88 -26.29 -13.02
N ASP A 163 4.54 -27.24 -13.69
CA ASP A 163 6.00 -27.39 -13.65
C ASP A 163 6.72 -26.16 -14.23
N GLU A 164 6.19 -25.62 -15.33
CA GLU A 164 6.70 -24.40 -15.93
C GLU A 164 6.46 -23.19 -15.03
N MET A 165 5.29 -23.08 -14.43
CA MET A 165 4.95 -22.02 -13.48
C MET A 165 5.84 -22.04 -12.26
N ILE A 166 6.11 -23.21 -11.68
CA ILE A 166 7.07 -23.36 -10.56
C ILE A 166 8.43 -22.81 -10.96
N LYS A 167 8.96 -23.24 -12.12
CA LYS A 167 10.25 -22.78 -12.61
C LYS A 167 10.29 -21.28 -12.77
N ASN A 168 9.30 -20.69 -13.43
CA ASN A 168 9.22 -19.25 -13.69
C ASN A 168 9.08 -18.45 -12.38
N ILE A 169 8.24 -18.90 -11.43
CA ILE A 169 8.09 -18.24 -10.13
C ILE A 169 9.40 -18.25 -9.35
N LEU A 170 10.11 -19.38 -9.34
CA LEU A 170 11.41 -19.51 -8.65
C LEU A 170 12.49 -18.64 -9.32
N GLU A 171 12.54 -18.60 -10.64
CA GLU A 171 13.49 -17.76 -11.39
C GLU A 171 13.28 -16.28 -11.13
N ILE A 172 12.02 -15.78 -11.27
CA ILE A 172 11.66 -14.40 -11.00
C ILE A 172 11.89 -14.07 -9.52
N GLY A 173 11.43 -14.94 -8.61
CA GLY A 173 11.57 -14.72 -7.17
C GLY A 173 13.04 -14.72 -6.70
N SER A 174 13.97 -15.42 -7.40
CA SER A 174 15.41 -15.39 -7.12
C SER A 174 16.08 -14.11 -7.61
N SER A 175 15.45 -13.40 -8.53
CA SER A 175 16.00 -12.21 -9.19
C SER A 175 15.74 -10.91 -8.44
N SER A 176 15.47 -10.98 -7.12
CA SER A 176 15.12 -9.82 -6.28
C SER A 176 16.15 -8.68 -6.28
N GLU A 177 17.40 -8.97 -6.62
CA GLU A 177 18.48 -7.98 -6.73
C GLU A 177 18.37 -7.11 -8.00
N LEU A 178 17.61 -7.55 -9.00
CA LEU A 178 17.41 -6.82 -10.26
C LEU A 178 16.34 -5.73 -10.15
N TRP A 179 15.40 -5.87 -9.21
CA TRP A 179 14.29 -4.97 -9.08
C TRP A 179 14.65 -3.72 -8.28
N GLY A 180 14.25 -2.55 -8.76
CA GLY A 180 14.56 -1.29 -8.13
C GLY A 180 13.88 -0.10 -8.81
N GLN A 181 14.51 1.06 -8.72
CA GLN A 181 13.91 2.31 -9.16
C GLN A 181 13.58 2.33 -10.67
N ASP A 182 14.45 1.73 -11.50
CA ASP A 182 14.33 1.77 -12.98
C ASP A 182 13.81 0.45 -13.58
N VAL A 183 13.75 -0.62 -12.78
CA VAL A 183 13.26 -1.93 -13.20
C VAL A 183 12.25 -2.42 -12.19
N THR A 184 10.97 -2.28 -12.51
CA THR A 184 9.88 -2.69 -11.61
C THR A 184 9.80 -4.21 -11.51
N GLU A 185 9.51 -4.69 -10.30
CA GLU A 185 9.25 -6.11 -10.09
C GLU A 185 7.94 -6.52 -10.81
N PRO A 186 7.95 -7.61 -11.61
CA PRO A 186 6.80 -7.99 -12.41
C PRO A 186 5.62 -8.46 -11.55
N TYR A 187 4.41 -8.12 -12.03
CA TYR A 187 3.15 -8.59 -11.48
C TYR A 187 2.58 -9.74 -12.30
N ILE A 188 2.15 -10.79 -11.61
CA ILE A 188 1.36 -11.87 -12.17
C ILE A 188 -0.09 -11.74 -11.73
N VAL A 189 -1.01 -11.93 -12.67
CA VAL A 189 -2.44 -12.07 -12.41
C VAL A 189 -2.88 -13.49 -12.68
N ILE A 190 -3.58 -14.10 -11.72
CA ILE A 190 -4.22 -15.40 -11.89
C ILE A 190 -5.72 -15.21 -11.75
N GLU A 191 -6.42 -15.41 -12.85
CA GLU A 191 -7.86 -15.21 -12.93
C GLU A 191 -8.63 -16.48 -12.59
N ASN A 192 -9.87 -16.30 -12.12
CA ASN A 192 -10.86 -17.36 -11.93
C ASN A 192 -10.44 -18.46 -10.95
N ILE A 193 -9.72 -18.13 -9.89
CA ILE A 193 -9.37 -19.10 -8.85
C ILE A 193 -10.62 -19.47 -8.07
N SER A 194 -11.05 -20.73 -8.17
CA SER A 194 -12.14 -21.26 -7.36
C SER A 194 -11.61 -21.72 -6.00
N VAL A 195 -11.69 -20.84 -5.01
CA VAL A 195 -11.18 -21.08 -3.66
C VAL A 195 -12.19 -21.85 -2.83
N THR A 196 -11.80 -23.03 -2.38
CA THR A 196 -12.55 -23.87 -1.44
C THR A 196 -11.97 -23.74 -0.01
N PRO A 197 -12.74 -24.10 1.04
CA PRO A 197 -12.22 -24.05 2.42
C PRO A 197 -10.93 -24.85 2.63
N SER A 198 -10.73 -25.95 1.89
CA SER A 198 -9.54 -26.79 1.99
C SER A 198 -8.26 -26.11 1.48
N MET A 199 -8.38 -25.09 0.62
CA MET A 199 -7.26 -24.32 0.12
C MET A 199 -6.82 -23.22 1.09
N VAL A 200 -7.66 -22.86 2.08
CA VAL A 200 -7.49 -21.67 2.93
C VAL A 200 -6.81 -22.03 4.25
N SER A 201 -5.79 -21.28 4.61
CA SER A 201 -5.20 -21.26 5.95
C SER A 201 -5.00 -19.83 6.41
N ILE A 202 -5.44 -19.49 7.62
CA ILE A 202 -5.29 -18.15 8.21
C ILE A 202 -4.41 -18.28 9.46
N TYR A 203 -3.30 -17.54 9.48
CA TYR A 203 -2.33 -17.52 10.57
C TYR A 203 -2.50 -16.27 11.43
N GLU A 204 -3.34 -16.35 12.47
CA GLU A 204 -3.68 -15.20 13.34
C GLU A 204 -2.53 -14.74 14.24
N LYS A 205 -1.59 -15.63 14.58
CA LYS A 205 -0.43 -15.29 15.43
C LYS A 205 0.67 -14.50 14.72
N ARG A 206 0.58 -14.34 13.40
CA ARG A 206 1.56 -13.65 12.55
C ARG A 206 0.85 -12.68 11.65
N ASP A 207 0.41 -11.57 12.21
CA ASP A 207 -0.16 -10.43 11.47
C ASP A 207 -1.34 -10.82 10.54
N ASP A 208 -2.25 -11.72 10.99
CA ASP A 208 -3.41 -12.16 10.21
C ASP A 208 -3.04 -12.43 8.73
N THR A 209 -2.24 -13.46 8.52
CA THR A 209 -1.76 -13.83 7.19
C THR A 209 -2.67 -14.87 6.55
N LEU A 210 -3.16 -14.61 5.35
CA LEU A 210 -3.87 -15.56 4.50
C LEU A 210 -2.86 -16.40 3.70
N LYS A 211 -3.03 -17.71 3.68
CA LYS A 211 -2.38 -18.61 2.74
C LYS A 211 -3.45 -19.33 1.90
N LEU A 212 -3.30 -19.27 0.60
CA LEU A 212 -4.05 -20.07 -0.35
C LEU A 212 -3.12 -21.14 -0.94
N GLN A 213 -3.50 -22.41 -0.85
CA GLN A 213 -2.78 -23.49 -1.50
C GLN A 213 -3.34 -23.62 -2.92
N LEU A 214 -2.63 -23.09 -3.92
CA LEU A 214 -3.08 -23.09 -5.31
C LEU A 214 -2.90 -24.44 -5.99
N SER A 215 -1.84 -25.16 -5.64
CA SER A 215 -1.55 -26.52 -6.05
C SER A 215 -0.74 -27.24 -4.97
N ASN A 216 -0.30 -28.47 -5.19
CA ASN A 216 0.56 -29.16 -4.23
C ASN A 216 1.88 -28.43 -3.95
N ASN A 217 2.40 -27.70 -4.93
CA ASN A 217 3.75 -27.12 -4.91
C ASN A 217 3.76 -25.59 -4.94
N ILE A 218 2.62 -24.94 -5.18
CA ILE A 218 2.51 -23.48 -5.26
C ILE A 218 1.52 -22.98 -4.22
N SER A 219 1.96 -22.00 -3.43
CA SER A 219 1.08 -21.30 -2.50
C SER A 219 1.04 -19.79 -2.82
N ALA A 220 -0.07 -19.14 -2.49
CA ALA A 220 -0.17 -17.70 -2.51
C ALA A 220 -0.41 -17.18 -1.09
N MET A 221 0.24 -16.07 -0.72
CA MET A 221 0.14 -15.51 0.63
C MET A 221 -0.17 -14.02 0.58
N LYS A 222 -1.15 -13.59 1.37
CA LYS A 222 -1.42 -12.17 1.64
C LYS A 222 -1.14 -11.89 3.11
N PHE A 223 -0.22 -10.96 3.35
CA PHE A 223 0.13 -10.54 4.71
C PHE A 223 -0.78 -9.40 5.17
N LYS A 224 -1.10 -9.36 6.48
CA LYS A 224 -1.89 -8.30 7.12
C LYS A 224 -3.26 -8.11 6.48
N ILE A 225 -3.98 -9.22 6.30
CA ILE A 225 -5.35 -9.18 5.79
C ILE A 225 -6.27 -8.40 6.73
N SER A 226 -7.24 -7.69 6.17
CA SER A 226 -8.24 -6.96 6.94
C SER A 226 -9.20 -7.92 7.67
N LYS A 227 -10.01 -7.39 8.58
CA LYS A 227 -11.03 -8.18 9.27
C LYS A 227 -12.09 -8.68 8.28
N GLU A 228 -12.46 -7.85 7.33
CA GLU A 228 -13.43 -8.14 6.29
C GLU A 228 -12.93 -9.25 5.36
N GLU A 229 -11.67 -9.18 4.91
CA GLU A 229 -11.02 -10.23 4.13
C GLU A 229 -10.95 -11.54 4.91
N LYS A 230 -10.59 -11.47 6.19
CA LYS A 230 -10.53 -12.65 7.07
C LYS A 230 -11.90 -13.34 7.20
N GLU A 231 -12.96 -12.56 7.42
CA GLU A 231 -14.32 -13.08 7.50
C GLU A 231 -14.78 -13.67 6.15
N LEU A 232 -14.46 -13.03 5.03
CA LEU A 232 -14.76 -13.54 3.70
C LEU A 232 -14.23 -14.97 3.52
N PHE A 233 -12.97 -15.22 3.83
CA PHE A 233 -12.36 -16.55 3.66
C PHE A 233 -12.80 -17.56 4.73
N LYS A 234 -13.14 -17.12 5.94
CA LYS A 234 -13.67 -17.99 7.02
C LYS A 234 -15.10 -18.43 6.76
N THR A 235 -15.88 -17.64 6.05
CA THR A 235 -17.32 -17.90 5.82
C THR A 235 -17.59 -18.67 4.54
N ILE A 236 -16.57 -19.14 3.81
CA ILE A 236 -16.77 -20.03 2.65
C ILE A 236 -17.48 -21.30 3.13
N PRO A 237 -18.66 -21.64 2.58
CA PRO A 237 -19.39 -22.85 2.98
C PRO A 237 -18.55 -24.13 2.76
N ALA A 238 -18.72 -25.12 3.62
CA ALA A 238 -17.94 -26.38 3.55
C ALA A 238 -18.02 -27.07 2.18
N SER A 239 -19.16 -26.99 1.51
CA SER A 239 -19.38 -27.51 0.15
C SER A 239 -19.38 -26.43 -0.94
N GLY A 240 -19.00 -25.20 -0.60
CA GLY A 240 -19.00 -24.06 -1.52
C GLY A 240 -17.61 -23.61 -1.94
N SER A 241 -17.59 -22.61 -2.80
CA SER A 241 -16.37 -21.89 -3.20
C SER A 241 -16.68 -20.43 -3.44
N ILE A 242 -15.65 -19.59 -3.37
CA ILE A 242 -15.64 -18.25 -3.92
C ILE A 242 -14.72 -18.22 -5.13
N THR A 243 -15.03 -17.37 -6.10
CA THR A 243 -14.15 -17.17 -7.27
C THR A 243 -13.48 -15.84 -7.14
N ILE A 244 -12.15 -15.85 -7.15
CA ILE A 244 -11.34 -14.64 -7.05
C ILE A 244 -10.34 -14.56 -8.19
N THR A 245 -9.92 -13.33 -8.51
CA THR A 245 -8.72 -13.03 -9.28
C THR A 245 -7.69 -12.44 -8.33
N ILE A 246 -6.46 -12.92 -8.36
CA ILE A 246 -5.37 -12.37 -7.56
C ILE A 246 -4.37 -11.62 -8.44
N VAL A 247 -3.80 -10.55 -7.92
CA VAL A 247 -2.58 -9.91 -8.43
C VAL A 247 -1.48 -10.05 -7.40
N GLY A 248 -0.29 -10.45 -7.82
CA GLY A 248 0.80 -10.70 -6.90
C GLY A 248 2.17 -10.68 -7.55
N GLN A 249 3.18 -10.94 -6.74
CA GLN A 249 4.58 -11.00 -7.13
C GLN A 249 5.18 -12.35 -6.79
N CYS A 250 6.10 -12.81 -7.62
CA CYS A 250 6.77 -14.09 -7.43
C CYS A 250 7.71 -14.06 -6.22
N ARG A 251 7.70 -15.11 -5.41
CA ARG A 251 8.56 -15.26 -4.22
C ARG A 251 9.11 -16.66 -4.12
N ILE A 252 10.19 -16.77 -3.39
CA ILE A 252 10.75 -18.03 -2.96
C ILE A 252 10.43 -18.23 -1.49
N ASN A 253 9.82 -19.34 -1.16
CA ASN A 253 9.67 -19.77 0.23
C ASN A 253 10.68 -20.85 0.55
N VAL A 254 11.53 -20.63 1.58
CA VAL A 254 12.48 -21.61 2.07
C VAL A 254 12.08 -22.02 3.48
N TYR A 255 11.68 -23.26 3.62
CA TYR A 255 11.27 -23.83 4.91
C TYR A 255 11.92 -25.19 5.13
N ASN A 256 12.62 -25.37 6.25
CA ASN A 256 13.35 -26.60 6.58
C ASN A 256 14.27 -27.13 5.46
N GLY A 257 14.93 -26.24 4.75
CA GLY A 257 15.82 -26.57 3.63
C GLY A 257 15.11 -26.92 2.32
N THR A 258 13.79 -26.91 2.29
CA THR A 258 13.00 -27.09 1.07
C THR A 258 12.62 -25.75 0.48
N THR A 259 12.86 -25.60 -0.82
CA THR A 259 12.50 -24.41 -1.60
C THR A 259 11.17 -24.67 -2.33
N SER A 260 10.22 -23.75 -2.23
CA SER A 260 8.93 -23.84 -2.91
C SER A 260 8.54 -22.52 -3.57
N ALA A 261 7.77 -22.61 -4.64
CA ALA A 261 7.23 -21.45 -5.35
C ALA A 261 6.10 -20.81 -4.53
N GLN A 262 6.14 -19.49 -4.42
CA GLN A 262 5.14 -18.73 -3.69
C GLN A 262 4.78 -17.46 -4.45
N ILE A 263 3.53 -17.03 -4.37
CA ILE A 263 3.06 -15.74 -4.86
C ILE A 263 2.69 -14.89 -3.65
N GLU A 264 3.29 -13.72 -3.53
CA GLU A 264 2.87 -12.71 -2.56
C GLU A 264 1.70 -11.93 -3.14
N ILE A 265 0.50 -12.19 -2.65
CA ILE A 265 -0.71 -11.48 -3.09
C ILE A 265 -0.61 -10.01 -2.66
N LYS A 266 -0.72 -9.10 -3.61
CA LYS A 266 -0.80 -7.65 -3.35
C LYS A 266 -2.24 -7.23 -3.19
N ASP A 267 -3.12 -7.78 -4.05
CA ASP A 267 -4.55 -7.54 -3.99
C ASP A 267 -5.33 -8.68 -4.62
N PHE A 268 -6.66 -8.70 -4.42
CA PHE A 268 -7.54 -9.65 -5.07
C PHE A 268 -8.93 -9.03 -5.27
N GLU A 269 -9.60 -9.50 -6.31
CA GLU A 269 -10.98 -9.17 -6.63
C GLU A 269 -11.88 -10.39 -6.40
N LEU A 270 -13.02 -10.19 -5.72
CA LEU A 270 -14.05 -11.20 -5.56
C LEU A 270 -15.02 -11.13 -6.74
N LEU A 271 -15.02 -12.18 -7.58
CA LEU A 271 -15.89 -12.25 -8.76
C LEU A 271 -17.27 -12.81 -8.46
N THR A 272 -17.33 -13.96 -7.77
CA THR A 272 -18.60 -14.61 -7.45
C THR A 272 -18.50 -15.46 -6.19
N THR A 273 -19.65 -15.58 -5.49
CA THR A 273 -19.85 -16.57 -4.43
C THR A 273 -20.82 -17.63 -4.95
N LYS A 274 -20.37 -18.87 -5.10
CA LYS A 274 -21.25 -20.00 -5.47
C LYS A 274 -21.72 -20.70 -4.19
N LYS A 275 -23.04 -20.72 -3.97
CA LYS A 275 -23.68 -21.62 -3.01
C LYS A 275 -24.19 -22.81 -3.81
N PHE A 276 -23.79 -24.00 -3.43
CA PHE A 276 -24.42 -25.23 -3.91
C PHE A 276 -25.54 -25.56 -2.94
N ASP A 277 -26.80 -25.32 -3.34
CA ASP A 277 -27.97 -25.81 -2.65
C ASP A 277 -28.15 -27.28 -3.08
N PHE A 278 -28.01 -28.21 -2.14
CA PHE A 278 -28.31 -29.65 -2.29
C PHE A 278 -29.67 -29.92 -1.72
#